data_f6dbb882bfd8d539576e7b3a4721c1b4
#
_entry.id   f6dbb882bfd8d539576e7b3a4721c1b4
#
_cell.length_a   1.000
_cell.length_b   1.000
_cell.length_c   1.000
_cell.angle_alpha   90.00
_cell.angle_beta   90.00
_cell.angle_gamma   90.00
#
_symmetry.space_group_name_H-M   'P 1'
#
loop_
_entity.id
_entity.type
_entity.pdbx_description
1 polymer ?
#
loop_
_entity_poly.entity_id
_entity_poly.type
_entity_poly.pdbx_seq_one_letter_code
_entity_poly.pdbx_strand_id
1 'polypeptide(L)'
;FMDGRDTSRTGSGTSLSRHDMGLATIINPANKDASGKPLSSAMKTTLGRLRIWDSRSQMHKSSDRNFRFAFNELSKLKDKLGLSESTIEKTAYIYRKAVDKGIIRGRSIPSLLGASIYAACRESETPRTLKDIERVSNIKRKELAKCYRVLVEKLDLRIPVVSSIYCIARIANKLGISEKAKRLAVKILNDYEKTGDAAGKSPTGLAATALYLACVKIGEHHSQRTIAGASTITEVTIRNRSADIRKKLNLDDKFYEREFLEERIK
;
A
#
# COMPACT_ATOMS: atom_id res chain seq x y z
N PHE A 1 -12.32 18.55 6.45
CA PHE A 1 -12.86 19.90 6.21
C PHE A 1 -12.79 20.14 4.71
N MET A 2 -13.89 19.93 4.00
CA MET A 2 -14.03 20.43 2.63
C MET A 2 -14.28 21.93 2.74
N ASP A 3 -13.32 22.70 2.26
CA ASP A 3 -13.48 24.14 2.10
C ASP A 3 -14.65 24.35 1.13
N GLY A 4 -15.74 24.92 1.59
CA GLY A 4 -17.00 25.07 0.84
C GLY A 4 -16.94 26.08 -0.33
N ARG A 5 -15.80 26.15 -1.01
CA ARG A 5 -15.64 26.96 -2.23
C ARG A 5 -16.37 26.28 -3.37
N ASP A 6 -17.31 27.00 -3.95
CA ASP A 6 -17.95 26.59 -5.20
C ASP A 6 -16.92 26.47 -6.32
N THR A 7 -16.52 25.23 -6.63
CA THR A 7 -15.55 24.91 -7.68
C THR A 7 -16.20 24.62 -9.03
N SER A 8 -17.49 24.89 -9.18
CA SER A 8 -18.26 24.55 -10.39
C SER A 8 -17.72 25.21 -11.68
N ARG A 9 -16.98 26.31 -11.56
CA ARG A 9 -16.39 27.08 -12.67
C ARG A 9 -14.86 26.99 -12.71
N THR A 10 -14.24 26.24 -11.82
CA THR A 10 -12.79 26.06 -11.81
C THR A 10 -12.42 24.73 -12.49
N GLY A 11 -11.26 24.69 -13.14
CA GLY A 11 -10.70 23.44 -13.66
C GLY A 11 -10.38 22.46 -12.54
N SER A 12 -10.12 21.21 -12.90
CA SER A 12 -9.68 20.22 -11.93
C SER A 12 -8.36 20.65 -11.29
N GLY A 13 -8.22 20.42 -9.97
CA GLY A 13 -6.98 20.71 -9.25
C GLY A 13 -5.76 20.05 -9.89
N THR A 14 -4.59 20.67 -9.77
CA THR A 14 -3.32 20.11 -10.25
C THR A 14 -2.95 18.88 -9.42
N SER A 15 -2.53 17.80 -10.09
CA SER A 15 -2.14 16.54 -9.43
C SER A 15 -1.09 15.82 -10.28
N LEU A 16 -0.05 15.30 -9.64
CA LEU A 16 0.98 14.48 -10.31
C LEU A 16 0.43 13.13 -10.79
N SER A 17 -0.67 12.67 -10.23
CA SER A 17 -1.33 11.42 -10.60
C SER A 17 -2.12 11.52 -11.92
N ARG A 18 -2.24 12.72 -12.49
CA ARG A 18 -2.81 12.92 -13.84
C ARG A 18 -1.69 12.96 -14.87
N HIS A 19 -1.92 12.40 -16.05
CA HIS A 19 -0.90 12.34 -17.12
C HIS A 19 -0.40 13.73 -17.53
N ASP A 20 -1.28 14.71 -17.56
CA ASP A 20 -1.07 16.12 -17.91
C ASP A 20 -0.89 17.05 -16.71
N MET A 21 -0.79 16.48 -15.48
CA MET A 21 -0.78 17.22 -14.20
C MET A 21 -2.04 18.05 -13.93
N GLY A 22 -3.12 17.85 -14.71
CA GLY A 22 -4.35 18.63 -14.61
C GLY A 22 -4.28 19.97 -15.34
N LEU A 23 -3.31 20.17 -16.21
CA LEU A 23 -3.12 21.42 -16.97
C LEU A 23 -3.95 21.48 -18.26
N ALA A 24 -4.36 20.31 -18.80
CA ALA A 24 -5.19 20.27 -19.99
C ALA A 24 -6.67 20.45 -19.67
N THR A 25 -7.38 21.17 -20.51
CA THR A 25 -8.83 21.24 -20.49
C THR A 25 -9.44 19.99 -21.12
N ILE A 26 -10.52 19.49 -20.57
CA ILE A 26 -11.23 18.31 -21.07
C ILE A 26 -12.61 18.73 -21.53
N ILE A 27 -13.00 18.31 -22.74
CA ILE A 27 -14.37 18.50 -23.22
C ILE A 27 -15.30 17.64 -22.33
N ASN A 28 -16.26 18.29 -21.67
CA ASN A 28 -17.16 17.63 -20.72
C ASN A 28 -17.79 16.37 -21.32
N PRO A 29 -17.72 15.20 -20.65
CA PRO A 29 -18.33 13.97 -21.10
C PRO A 29 -19.86 14.01 -21.04
N ALA A 30 -20.46 14.90 -20.28
CA ALA A 30 -21.91 15.06 -20.24
C ALA A 30 -22.45 15.58 -21.59
N ASN A 31 -23.47 14.91 -22.10
CA ASN A 31 -24.17 15.34 -23.31
C ASN A 31 -25.28 16.33 -22.97
N LYS A 32 -24.94 17.33 -22.17
CA LYS A 32 -25.86 18.40 -21.72
C LYS A 32 -25.29 19.76 -22.08
N ASP A 33 -26.15 20.70 -22.35
CA ASP A 33 -25.83 22.11 -22.56
C ASP A 33 -25.57 22.83 -21.20
N ALA A 34 -25.17 24.10 -21.24
CA ALA A 34 -24.89 24.90 -20.04
C ALA A 34 -26.13 25.07 -19.15
N SER A 35 -27.36 24.99 -19.71
CA SER A 35 -28.62 24.99 -18.98
C SER A 35 -29.07 23.62 -18.47
N GLY A 36 -28.25 22.57 -18.63
CA GLY A 36 -28.56 21.23 -18.17
C GLY A 36 -29.47 20.42 -19.10
N LYS A 37 -29.91 20.99 -20.23
CA LYS A 37 -30.75 20.28 -21.21
C LYS A 37 -29.99 19.27 -22.05
N PRO A 38 -30.57 18.14 -22.42
CA PRO A 38 -29.90 17.13 -23.27
C PRO A 38 -29.67 17.72 -24.67
N LEU A 39 -28.46 17.48 -25.22
CA LEU A 39 -28.08 17.91 -26.56
C LEU A 39 -28.83 17.13 -27.65
N SER A 40 -29.06 17.77 -28.80
CA SER A 40 -29.61 17.11 -29.99
C SER A 40 -28.72 15.99 -30.50
N SER A 41 -29.27 15.05 -31.28
CA SER A 41 -28.52 13.91 -31.83
C SER A 41 -27.35 14.35 -32.69
N ALA A 42 -27.51 15.34 -33.54
CA ALA A 42 -26.45 15.90 -34.39
C ALA A 42 -25.33 16.51 -33.55
N MET A 43 -25.64 17.26 -32.49
CA MET A 43 -24.67 17.87 -31.61
C MET A 43 -23.90 16.83 -30.80
N LYS A 44 -24.57 15.74 -30.34
CA LYS A 44 -23.90 14.61 -29.66
C LYS A 44 -22.86 13.95 -30.55
N THR A 45 -23.18 13.74 -31.84
CA THR A 45 -22.25 13.15 -32.80
C THR A 45 -21.05 14.06 -33.05
N THR A 46 -21.27 15.36 -33.20
CA THR A 46 -20.19 16.36 -33.38
C THR A 46 -19.28 16.41 -32.17
N LEU A 47 -19.84 16.52 -30.95
CA LEU A 47 -19.07 16.51 -29.70
C LEU A 47 -18.33 15.18 -29.52
N GLY A 48 -18.89 14.05 -29.90
CA GLY A 48 -18.18 12.77 -29.89
C GLY A 48 -16.92 12.79 -30.76
N ARG A 49 -17.01 13.34 -31.97
CA ARG A 49 -15.86 13.51 -32.86
C ARG A 49 -14.83 14.50 -32.28
N LEU A 50 -15.26 15.62 -31.74
CA LEU A 50 -14.38 16.61 -31.10
C LEU A 50 -13.62 15.99 -29.92
N ARG A 51 -14.26 15.21 -29.06
CA ARG A 51 -13.62 14.50 -27.95
C ARG A 51 -12.54 13.51 -28.44
N ILE A 52 -12.80 12.81 -29.55
CA ILE A 52 -11.82 11.89 -30.13
C ILE A 52 -10.60 12.66 -30.66
N TRP A 53 -10.84 13.79 -31.35
CA TRP A 53 -9.75 14.62 -31.86
C TRP A 53 -8.96 15.28 -30.73
N ASP A 54 -9.63 15.81 -29.72
CA ASP A 54 -9.01 16.37 -28.53
C ASP A 54 -8.11 15.33 -27.83
N SER A 55 -8.65 14.15 -27.57
CA SER A 55 -7.87 13.03 -26.99
C SER A 55 -6.66 12.61 -27.84
N ARG A 56 -6.75 12.69 -29.16
CA ARG A 56 -5.62 12.40 -30.07
C ARG A 56 -4.60 13.51 -30.08
N SER A 57 -5.04 14.77 -30.05
CA SER A 57 -4.14 15.94 -30.05
C SER A 57 -3.33 16.09 -28.77
N GLN A 58 -3.87 15.62 -27.65
CA GLN A 58 -3.17 15.66 -26.35
C GLN A 58 -2.04 14.64 -26.21
N MET A 59 -1.96 13.63 -27.09
CA MET A 59 -1.02 12.51 -26.96
C MET A 59 0.10 12.57 -28.00
N HIS A 60 0.99 13.53 -27.91
CA HIS A 60 2.09 13.69 -28.89
C HIS A 60 3.28 12.75 -28.61
N LYS A 61 3.61 12.49 -27.34
CA LYS A 61 4.79 11.70 -26.95
C LYS A 61 4.41 10.29 -26.50
N SER A 62 5.34 9.36 -26.70
CA SER A 62 5.19 7.99 -26.16
C SER A 62 5.13 7.96 -24.64
N SER A 63 5.79 8.91 -23.97
CA SER A 63 5.74 9.14 -22.53
C SER A 63 4.33 9.45 -22.04
N ASP A 64 3.56 10.28 -22.78
CA ASP A 64 2.22 10.71 -22.36
C ASP A 64 1.23 9.54 -22.39
N ARG A 65 1.33 8.68 -23.41
CA ARG A 65 0.58 7.43 -23.49
C ARG A 65 0.90 6.48 -22.34
N ASN A 66 2.17 6.42 -21.97
CA ASN A 66 2.65 5.64 -20.84
C ASN A 66 2.10 6.16 -19.51
N PHE A 67 2.19 7.46 -19.26
CA PHE A 67 1.61 8.07 -18.05
C PHE A 67 0.10 7.86 -17.96
N ARG A 68 -0.62 8.03 -19.07
CA ARG A 68 -2.07 7.79 -19.10
C ARG A 68 -2.42 6.35 -18.73
N PHE A 69 -1.73 5.38 -19.30
CA PHE A 69 -1.93 3.98 -18.97
C PHE A 69 -1.58 3.70 -17.50
N ALA A 70 -0.40 4.14 -17.05
CA ALA A 70 0.07 3.90 -15.69
C ALA A 70 -0.85 4.53 -14.64
N PHE A 71 -1.30 5.77 -14.83
CA PHE A 71 -2.14 6.44 -13.85
C PHE A 71 -3.60 5.96 -13.86
N ASN A 72 -4.10 5.46 -14.97
CA ASN A 72 -5.37 4.74 -14.99
C ASN A 72 -5.29 3.44 -14.17
N GLU A 73 -4.19 2.70 -14.29
CA GLU A 73 -3.96 1.52 -13.45
C GLU A 73 -3.75 1.90 -11.98
N LEU A 74 -3.04 3.02 -11.70
CA LEU A 74 -2.87 3.54 -10.34
C LEU A 74 -4.22 3.84 -9.68
N SER A 75 -5.15 4.47 -10.39
CA SER A 75 -6.50 4.76 -9.89
C SER A 75 -7.25 3.49 -9.49
N LYS A 76 -7.17 2.43 -10.31
CA LYS A 76 -7.77 1.13 -9.97
C LYS A 76 -7.13 0.47 -8.75
N LEU A 77 -5.81 0.58 -8.61
CA LEU A 77 -5.07 0.02 -7.48
C LEU A 77 -5.28 0.83 -6.18
N LYS A 78 -5.55 2.15 -6.30
CA LYS A 78 -5.90 3.03 -5.18
C LYS A 78 -7.05 2.44 -4.36
N ASP A 79 -8.17 2.17 -5.01
CA ASP A 79 -9.40 1.71 -4.35
C ASP A 79 -9.20 0.32 -3.74
N LYS A 80 -8.56 -0.58 -4.48
CA LYS A 80 -8.31 -1.96 -4.05
C LYS A 80 -7.31 -2.07 -2.87
N LEU A 81 -6.32 -1.20 -2.80
CA LEU A 81 -5.31 -1.18 -1.73
C LEU A 81 -5.66 -0.21 -0.60
N GLY A 82 -6.68 0.63 -0.75
CA GLY A 82 -7.03 1.67 0.21
C GLY A 82 -5.87 2.65 0.44
N LEU A 83 -5.35 3.25 -0.65
CA LEU A 83 -4.23 4.19 -0.59
C LEU A 83 -4.73 5.61 -0.34
N SER A 84 -4.01 6.35 0.51
CA SER A 84 -4.26 7.78 0.71
C SER A 84 -3.85 8.61 -0.50
N GLU A 85 -4.46 9.79 -0.69
CA GLU A 85 -4.09 10.71 -1.77
C GLU A 85 -2.60 11.08 -1.71
N SER A 86 -2.07 11.33 -0.52
CA SER A 86 -0.65 11.63 -0.35
C SER A 86 0.27 10.50 -0.85
N THR A 87 -0.09 9.23 -0.60
CA THR A 87 0.66 8.08 -1.11
C THR A 87 0.59 7.98 -2.63
N ILE A 88 -0.56 8.35 -3.23
CA ILE A 88 -0.74 8.35 -4.68
C ILE A 88 0.11 9.43 -5.34
N GLU A 89 0.12 10.64 -4.80
CA GLU A 89 0.95 11.73 -5.29
C GLU A 89 2.45 11.37 -5.21
N LYS A 90 2.91 10.78 -4.11
CA LYS A 90 4.27 10.25 -3.99
C LYS A 90 4.56 9.14 -5.00
N THR A 91 3.62 8.22 -5.20
CA THR A 91 3.76 7.16 -6.21
C THR A 91 3.92 7.76 -7.61
N ALA A 92 3.08 8.72 -7.96
CA ALA A 92 3.14 9.40 -9.25
C ALA A 92 4.46 10.16 -9.43
N TYR A 93 4.95 10.82 -8.39
CA TYR A 93 6.25 11.48 -8.39
C TYR A 93 7.39 10.50 -8.67
N ILE A 94 7.46 9.38 -7.92
CA ILE A 94 8.49 8.35 -8.09
C ILE A 94 8.41 7.76 -9.50
N TYR A 95 7.20 7.47 -9.99
CA TYR A 95 7.00 6.90 -11.32
C TYR A 95 7.45 7.86 -12.44
N ARG A 96 7.08 9.15 -12.36
CA ARG A 96 7.53 10.17 -13.32
C ARG A 96 9.05 10.26 -13.36
N LYS A 97 9.69 10.37 -12.20
CA LYS A 97 11.14 10.41 -12.08
C LYS A 97 11.81 9.14 -12.64
N ALA A 98 11.17 7.99 -12.52
CA ALA A 98 11.66 6.73 -13.12
C ALA A 98 11.55 6.73 -14.64
N VAL A 99 10.49 7.29 -15.20
CA VAL A 99 10.31 7.44 -16.65
C VAL A 99 11.34 8.41 -17.22
N ASP A 100 11.54 9.56 -16.58
CA ASP A 100 12.50 10.59 -16.99
C ASP A 100 13.94 10.04 -17.02
N LYS A 101 14.31 9.22 -16.03
CA LYS A 101 15.60 8.51 -16.01
C LYS A 101 15.65 7.28 -16.93
N GLY A 102 14.62 7.01 -17.72
CA GLY A 102 14.59 5.90 -18.67
C GLY A 102 14.58 4.50 -18.03
N ILE A 103 14.24 4.39 -16.74
CA ILE A 103 14.23 3.11 -15.99
C ILE A 103 13.16 2.14 -16.54
N ILE A 104 12.18 2.66 -17.26
CA ILE A 104 11.08 1.86 -17.82
C ILE A 104 11.56 0.92 -18.94
N ARG A 105 12.67 1.19 -19.59
CA ARG A 105 13.18 0.36 -20.69
C ARG A 105 13.44 -1.08 -20.22
N GLY A 106 12.86 -2.06 -20.93
CA GLY A 106 12.96 -3.48 -20.63
C GLY A 106 12.15 -3.94 -19.41
N ARG A 107 11.18 -3.12 -18.95
CA ARG A 107 10.27 -3.45 -17.84
C ARG A 107 8.83 -3.19 -18.20
N SER A 108 7.91 -3.96 -17.61
CA SER A 108 6.48 -3.71 -17.81
C SER A 108 6.03 -2.49 -16.99
N ILE A 109 5.13 -1.69 -17.57
CA ILE A 109 4.54 -0.53 -16.91
C ILE A 109 3.89 -0.92 -15.56
N PRO A 110 3.07 -1.98 -15.48
CA PRO A 110 2.47 -2.38 -14.22
C PRO A 110 3.49 -2.78 -13.16
N SER A 111 4.58 -3.49 -13.53
CA SER A 111 5.62 -3.91 -12.58
C SER A 111 6.37 -2.72 -11.99
N LEU A 112 6.69 -1.72 -12.82
CA LEU A 112 7.34 -0.50 -12.36
C LEU A 112 6.40 0.33 -11.49
N LEU A 113 5.13 0.44 -11.88
CA LEU A 113 4.11 1.13 -11.09
C LEU A 113 3.89 0.47 -9.73
N GLY A 114 3.74 -0.86 -9.69
CA GLY A 114 3.62 -1.61 -8.43
C GLY A 114 4.83 -1.44 -7.51
N ALA A 115 6.04 -1.38 -8.08
CA ALA A 115 7.26 -1.08 -7.33
C ALA A 115 7.28 0.36 -6.80
N SER A 116 6.78 1.34 -7.57
CA SER A 116 6.64 2.74 -7.15
C SER A 116 5.62 2.88 -6.01
N ILE A 117 4.48 2.16 -6.08
CA ILE A 117 3.49 2.09 -4.98
C ILE A 117 4.16 1.54 -3.72
N TYR A 118 4.92 0.45 -3.84
CA TYR A 118 5.61 -0.14 -2.69
C TYR A 118 6.63 0.83 -2.05
N ALA A 119 7.38 1.55 -2.88
CA ALA A 119 8.33 2.56 -2.41
C ALA A 119 7.63 3.71 -1.68
N ALA A 120 6.55 4.25 -2.27
CA ALA A 120 5.76 5.32 -1.68
C ALA A 120 5.09 4.90 -0.37
N CYS A 121 4.53 3.69 -0.30
CA CYS A 121 3.95 3.14 0.93
C CYS A 121 4.99 3.01 2.06
N ARG A 122 6.22 2.66 1.73
CA ARG A 122 7.31 2.59 2.73
C ARG A 122 7.72 3.96 3.22
N GLU A 123 7.82 4.92 2.32
CA GLU A 123 8.17 6.31 2.66
C GLU A 123 7.07 7.01 3.46
N SER A 124 5.79 6.69 3.17
CA SER A 124 4.62 7.23 3.88
C SER A 124 4.26 6.45 5.15
N GLU A 125 5.11 5.51 5.58
CA GLU A 125 4.91 4.66 6.78
C GLU A 125 3.58 3.89 6.79
N THR A 126 2.95 3.72 5.62
CA THR A 126 1.74 2.91 5.45
C THR A 126 2.14 1.50 5.02
N PRO A 127 2.27 0.53 5.96
CA PRO A 127 2.85 -0.75 5.64
C PRO A 127 1.95 -1.56 4.70
N ARG A 128 2.39 -1.72 3.45
CA ARG A 128 1.85 -2.67 2.48
C ARG A 128 2.94 -3.67 2.12
N THR A 129 2.60 -4.95 2.05
CA THR A 129 3.58 -5.98 1.66
C THR A 129 3.60 -6.17 0.15
N LEU A 130 4.73 -6.67 -0.39
CA LEU A 130 4.78 -7.07 -1.80
C LEU A 130 3.73 -8.14 -2.16
N LYS A 131 3.33 -8.98 -1.19
CA LYS A 131 2.26 -9.98 -1.39
C LYS A 131 0.88 -9.33 -1.53
N ASP A 132 0.62 -8.20 -0.84
CA ASP A 132 -0.65 -7.48 -0.97
C ASP A 132 -0.75 -6.86 -2.38
N ILE A 133 0.36 -6.28 -2.86
CA ILE A 133 0.42 -5.69 -4.20
C ILE A 133 0.30 -6.79 -5.27
N GLU A 134 1.01 -7.91 -5.12
CA GLU A 134 0.92 -9.07 -6.01
C GLU A 134 -0.53 -9.56 -6.17
N ARG A 135 -1.24 -9.73 -5.05
CA ARG A 135 -2.64 -10.20 -5.04
C ARG A 135 -3.58 -9.28 -5.81
N VAL A 136 -3.33 -7.98 -5.78
CA VAL A 136 -4.21 -6.97 -6.38
C VAL A 136 -3.82 -6.65 -7.82
N SER A 137 -2.52 -6.64 -8.13
CA SER A 137 -1.98 -6.26 -9.44
C SER A 137 -1.76 -7.42 -10.40
N ASN A 138 -1.91 -8.67 -9.93
CA ASN A 138 -1.59 -9.90 -10.69
C ASN A 138 -0.16 -9.96 -11.23
N ILE A 139 0.78 -9.27 -10.60
CA ILE A 139 2.19 -9.23 -10.99
C ILE A 139 2.99 -10.09 -10.03
N LYS A 140 3.88 -10.94 -10.54
CA LYS A 140 4.70 -11.82 -9.71
C LYS A 140 5.59 -11.01 -8.76
N ARG A 141 5.60 -11.42 -7.48
CA ARG A 141 6.41 -10.80 -6.42
C ARG A 141 7.89 -10.64 -6.81
N LYS A 142 8.46 -11.61 -7.54
CA LYS A 142 9.86 -11.55 -8.00
C LYS A 142 10.11 -10.35 -8.91
N GLU A 143 9.19 -10.04 -9.81
CA GLU A 143 9.29 -8.89 -10.72
C GLU A 143 9.16 -7.57 -9.97
N LEU A 144 8.17 -7.47 -9.07
CA LEU A 144 8.01 -6.29 -8.20
C LEU A 144 9.28 -6.02 -7.38
N ALA A 145 9.85 -7.06 -6.76
CA ALA A 145 11.07 -6.93 -5.96
C ALA A 145 12.30 -6.54 -6.81
N LYS A 146 12.38 -7.04 -8.06
CA LYS A 146 13.45 -6.64 -9.00
C LYS A 146 13.30 -5.17 -9.41
N CYS A 147 12.08 -4.75 -9.79
CA CYS A 147 11.82 -3.37 -10.16
C CYS A 147 12.06 -2.42 -8.97
N TYR A 148 11.65 -2.80 -7.78
CA TYR A 148 11.86 -2.00 -6.57
C TYR A 148 13.35 -1.76 -6.27
N ARG A 149 14.19 -2.80 -6.33
CA ARG A 149 15.64 -2.66 -6.12
C ARG A 149 16.27 -1.70 -7.12
N VAL A 150 15.89 -1.82 -8.40
CA VAL A 150 16.38 -0.90 -9.45
C VAL A 150 15.90 0.53 -9.23
N LEU A 151 14.65 0.73 -8.77
CA LEU A 151 14.15 2.07 -8.42
C LEU A 151 14.95 2.69 -7.29
N VAL A 152 15.16 1.96 -6.20
CA VAL A 152 15.92 2.44 -5.04
C VAL A 152 17.34 2.83 -5.44
N GLU A 153 18.03 1.96 -6.19
CA GLU A 153 19.41 2.18 -6.63
C GLU A 153 19.51 3.38 -7.59
N LYS A 154 18.71 3.41 -8.65
CA LYS A 154 18.84 4.43 -9.69
C LYS A 154 18.27 5.80 -9.32
N LEU A 155 17.27 5.85 -8.45
CA LEU A 155 16.69 7.10 -7.97
C LEU A 155 17.31 7.59 -6.67
N ASP A 156 18.22 6.81 -6.07
CA ASP A 156 18.83 7.07 -4.76
C ASP A 156 17.76 7.37 -3.69
N LEU A 157 16.76 6.49 -3.60
CA LEU A 157 15.66 6.68 -2.66
C LEU A 157 16.11 6.26 -1.25
N ARG A 158 16.12 7.21 -0.32
CA ARG A 158 16.37 6.95 1.10
C ARG A 158 15.09 6.46 1.77
N ILE A 159 14.81 5.18 1.62
CA ILE A 159 13.58 4.59 2.16
C ILE A 159 13.84 4.10 3.59
N PRO A 160 13.04 4.55 4.58
CA PRO A 160 13.21 4.14 5.97
C PRO A 160 12.95 2.64 6.14
N VAL A 161 13.60 2.05 7.16
CA VAL A 161 13.30 0.67 7.57
C VAL A 161 11.88 0.64 8.14
N VAL A 162 11.08 -0.34 7.71
CA VAL A 162 9.72 -0.49 8.22
C VAL A 162 9.75 -0.79 9.71
N SER A 163 9.18 0.08 10.52
CA SER A 163 9.03 -0.17 11.95
C SER A 163 8.04 -1.33 12.19
N SER A 164 8.41 -2.23 13.09
CA SER A 164 7.57 -3.35 13.49
C SER A 164 6.27 -2.88 14.15
N ILE A 165 6.26 -1.69 14.76
CA ILE A 165 5.09 -1.11 15.44
C ILE A 165 3.93 -0.85 14.47
N TYR A 166 4.19 -0.31 13.28
CA TYR A 166 3.12 -0.10 12.27
C TYR A 166 2.49 -1.41 11.80
N CYS A 167 3.29 -2.50 11.81
CA CYS A 167 2.76 -3.82 11.48
C CYS A 167 1.80 -4.34 12.57
N ILE A 168 2.02 -3.99 13.85
CA ILE A 168 1.11 -4.35 14.96
C ILE A 168 -0.28 -3.78 14.71
N ALA A 169 -0.39 -2.47 14.48
CA ALA A 169 -1.66 -1.80 14.27
C ALA A 169 -2.44 -2.42 13.09
N ARG A 170 -1.75 -2.69 11.99
CA ARG A 170 -2.34 -3.31 10.80
C ARG A 170 -2.91 -4.71 11.07
N ILE A 171 -2.15 -5.58 11.73
CA ILE A 171 -2.57 -6.96 12.02
C ILE A 171 -3.72 -6.95 13.03
N ALA A 172 -3.59 -6.15 14.07
CA ALA A 172 -4.58 -6.03 15.15
C ALA A 172 -5.93 -5.49 14.63
N ASN A 173 -5.93 -4.47 13.78
CA ASN A 173 -7.16 -3.95 13.18
C ASN A 173 -7.86 -4.98 12.28
N LYS A 174 -7.09 -5.83 11.59
CA LYS A 174 -7.63 -6.89 10.74
C LYS A 174 -8.32 -8.01 11.56
N LEU A 175 -7.87 -8.24 12.77
CA LEU A 175 -8.38 -9.28 13.67
C LEU A 175 -9.36 -8.75 14.72
N GLY A 176 -9.54 -7.44 14.83
CA GLY A 176 -10.38 -6.83 15.87
C GLY A 176 -9.80 -6.95 17.28
N ILE A 177 -8.46 -7.03 17.42
CA ILE A 177 -7.76 -7.17 18.70
C ILE A 177 -7.93 -5.89 19.53
N SER A 178 -8.11 -6.03 20.86
CA SER A 178 -8.32 -4.93 21.78
C SER A 178 -7.13 -3.95 21.83
N GLU A 179 -7.41 -2.72 22.21
CA GLU A 179 -6.39 -1.68 22.36
C GLU A 179 -5.41 -1.99 23.50
N LYS A 180 -5.86 -2.72 24.51
CA LYS A 180 -4.99 -3.19 25.62
C LYS A 180 -3.92 -4.14 25.09
N ALA A 181 -4.31 -5.10 24.24
CA ALA A 181 -3.39 -6.06 23.62
C ALA A 181 -2.41 -5.37 22.66
N LYS A 182 -2.85 -4.37 21.88
CA LYS A 182 -1.99 -3.59 21.02
C LYS A 182 -0.90 -2.87 21.81
N ARG A 183 -1.26 -2.16 22.89
CA ARG A 183 -0.30 -1.45 23.76
C ARG A 183 0.70 -2.41 24.40
N LEU A 184 0.23 -3.55 24.88
CA LEU A 184 1.12 -4.56 25.44
C LEU A 184 2.06 -5.15 24.41
N ALA A 185 1.57 -5.42 23.19
CA ALA A 185 2.41 -5.89 22.08
C ALA A 185 3.50 -4.89 21.71
N VAL A 186 3.18 -3.59 21.65
CA VAL A 186 4.17 -2.54 21.42
C VAL A 186 5.23 -2.52 22.52
N LYS A 187 4.82 -2.68 23.78
CA LYS A 187 5.78 -2.74 24.92
C LYS A 187 6.71 -3.94 24.78
N ILE A 188 6.18 -5.14 24.56
CA ILE A 188 6.97 -6.37 24.37
C ILE A 188 7.95 -6.20 23.21
N LEU A 189 7.49 -5.59 22.10
CA LEU A 189 8.33 -5.35 20.93
C LEU A 189 9.48 -4.39 21.21
N ASN A 190 9.20 -3.25 21.86
CA ASN A 190 10.21 -2.26 22.21
C ASN A 190 11.25 -2.84 23.17
N ASP A 191 10.82 -3.63 24.16
CA ASP A 191 11.74 -4.27 25.07
C ASP A 191 12.60 -5.33 24.35
N TYR A 192 12.04 -6.04 23.38
CA TYR A 192 12.79 -6.97 22.55
C TYR A 192 13.78 -6.26 21.59
N GLU A 193 13.39 -5.13 21.00
CA GLU A 193 14.29 -4.35 20.13
C GLU A 193 15.50 -3.79 20.90
N LYS A 194 15.34 -3.45 22.19
CA LYS A 194 16.45 -3.01 23.06
C LYS A 194 17.50 -4.12 23.31
N THR A 195 17.13 -5.40 23.21
CA THR A 195 18.10 -6.50 23.34
C THR A 195 19.05 -6.62 22.14
N GLY A 196 18.75 -5.94 21.02
CA GLY A 196 19.53 -6.02 19.78
C GLY A 196 19.24 -7.25 18.92
N ASP A 197 18.51 -8.23 19.44
CA ASP A 197 18.20 -9.50 18.75
C ASP A 197 17.13 -9.37 17.64
N ALA A 198 16.55 -8.19 17.47
CA ALA A 198 15.58 -7.89 16.42
C ALA A 198 16.22 -7.76 15.02
N ALA A 199 17.55 -7.53 14.97
CA ALA A 199 18.30 -7.35 13.73
C ALA A 199 18.18 -8.59 12.81
N GLY A 200 17.96 -8.34 11.51
CA GLY A 200 17.81 -9.41 10.51
C GLY A 200 16.48 -10.18 10.54
N LYS A 201 15.60 -9.90 11.49
CA LYS A 201 14.28 -10.53 11.57
C LYS A 201 13.24 -9.69 10.83
N SER A 202 12.24 -10.36 10.21
CA SER A 202 11.16 -9.66 9.49
C SER A 202 10.30 -8.84 10.47
N PRO A 203 10.08 -7.53 10.21
CA PRO A 203 9.24 -6.67 11.06
C PRO A 203 7.82 -7.19 11.27
N THR A 204 7.21 -7.70 10.20
CA THR A 204 5.86 -8.30 10.25
C THR A 204 5.83 -9.55 11.15
N GLY A 205 6.92 -10.34 11.12
CA GLY A 205 7.03 -11.52 11.97
C GLY A 205 7.18 -11.19 13.44
N LEU A 206 7.97 -10.18 13.77
CA LEU A 206 8.11 -9.69 15.14
C LEU A 206 6.78 -9.11 15.65
N ALA A 207 6.11 -8.30 14.84
CA ALA A 207 4.81 -7.72 15.18
C ALA A 207 3.74 -8.79 15.44
N ALA A 208 3.63 -9.80 14.57
CA ALA A 208 2.67 -10.89 14.74
C ALA A 208 2.94 -11.70 16.01
N THR A 209 4.21 -11.97 16.31
CA THR A 209 4.60 -12.71 17.51
C THR A 209 4.35 -11.90 18.78
N ALA A 210 4.68 -10.61 18.79
CA ALA A 210 4.40 -9.73 19.93
C ALA A 210 2.89 -9.61 20.19
N LEU A 211 2.06 -9.53 19.15
CA LEU A 211 0.61 -9.56 19.27
C LEU A 211 0.11 -10.87 19.86
N TYR A 212 0.62 -12.01 19.38
CA TYR A 212 0.26 -13.32 19.93
C TYR A 212 0.55 -13.38 21.43
N LEU A 213 1.76 -13.03 21.84
CA LEU A 213 2.16 -13.03 23.24
C LEU A 213 1.31 -12.07 24.09
N ALA A 214 0.94 -10.91 23.54
CA ALA A 214 0.07 -9.95 24.22
C ALA A 214 -1.35 -10.47 24.40
N CYS A 215 -1.92 -11.10 23.37
CA CYS A 215 -3.26 -11.72 23.44
C CYS A 215 -3.29 -12.83 24.49
N VAL A 216 -2.31 -13.73 24.50
CA VAL A 216 -2.19 -14.78 25.51
C VAL A 216 -2.12 -14.20 26.93
N LYS A 217 -1.31 -13.15 27.14
CA LYS A 217 -1.15 -12.52 28.46
C LYS A 217 -2.42 -11.82 28.96
N ILE A 218 -3.26 -11.32 28.06
CA ILE A 218 -4.52 -10.64 28.41
C ILE A 218 -5.69 -11.63 28.50
N GLY A 219 -5.55 -12.86 27.93
CA GLY A 219 -6.60 -13.86 27.87
C GLY A 219 -7.54 -13.67 26.66
N GLU A 220 -7.08 -12.98 25.60
CA GLU A 220 -7.79 -12.92 24.33
C GLU A 220 -7.46 -14.15 23.48
N HIS A 221 -8.48 -14.95 23.14
CA HIS A 221 -8.31 -16.20 22.39
C HIS A 221 -8.10 -15.96 20.88
N HIS A 222 -6.85 -15.73 20.49
CA HIS A 222 -6.44 -15.70 19.08
C HIS A 222 -5.39 -16.78 18.82
N SER A 223 -5.75 -17.82 18.03
CA SER A 223 -4.81 -18.89 17.70
C SER A 223 -3.63 -18.39 16.85
N GLN A 224 -2.49 -19.10 16.93
CA GLN A 224 -1.32 -18.83 16.09
C GLN A 224 -1.70 -18.83 14.59
N ARG A 225 -2.60 -19.74 14.21
CA ARG A 225 -3.11 -19.87 12.83
C ARG A 225 -3.88 -18.64 12.36
N THR A 226 -4.74 -18.10 13.23
CA THR A 226 -5.53 -16.89 12.92
C THR A 226 -4.61 -15.67 12.70
N ILE A 227 -3.63 -15.49 13.59
CA ILE A 227 -2.66 -14.40 13.49
C ILE A 227 -1.72 -14.60 12.29
N ALA A 228 -1.31 -15.84 12.00
CA ALA A 228 -0.51 -16.20 10.84
C ALA A 228 -1.23 -15.84 9.52
N GLY A 229 -2.52 -16.17 9.40
CA GLY A 229 -3.35 -15.84 8.25
C GLY A 229 -3.50 -14.33 8.04
N ALA A 230 -3.71 -13.55 9.13
CA ALA A 230 -3.82 -12.10 9.06
C ALA A 230 -2.50 -11.42 8.68
N SER A 231 -1.38 -11.94 9.17
CA SER A 231 -0.03 -11.38 8.96
C SER A 231 0.68 -11.91 7.72
N THR A 232 0.10 -12.88 7.01
CA THR A 232 0.70 -13.57 5.84
C THR A 232 2.04 -14.28 6.13
N ILE A 233 2.18 -14.80 7.35
CA ILE A 233 3.35 -15.52 7.85
C ILE A 233 2.95 -16.96 8.17
N THR A 234 3.90 -17.85 8.36
CA THR A 234 3.64 -19.24 8.77
C THR A 234 3.50 -19.34 10.29
N GLU A 235 2.68 -20.26 10.77
CA GLU A 235 2.51 -20.58 12.21
C GLU A 235 3.85 -20.96 12.85
N VAL A 236 4.66 -21.76 12.13
CA VAL A 236 5.99 -22.17 12.60
C VAL A 236 6.88 -20.95 12.89
N THR A 237 6.77 -19.89 12.08
CA THR A 237 7.53 -18.65 12.33
C THR A 237 7.07 -17.98 13.64
N ILE A 238 5.75 -17.92 13.89
CA ILE A 238 5.21 -17.34 15.13
C ILE A 238 5.66 -18.20 16.33
N ARG A 239 5.55 -19.52 16.24
CA ARG A 239 5.96 -20.46 17.29
C ARG A 239 7.44 -20.31 17.67
N ASN A 240 8.33 -20.37 16.68
CA ASN A 240 9.77 -20.29 16.94
C ASN A 240 10.16 -18.92 17.52
N ARG A 241 9.57 -17.83 17.01
CA ARG A 241 9.86 -16.51 17.53
C ARG A 241 9.22 -16.22 18.88
N SER A 242 8.05 -16.80 19.19
CA SER A 242 7.45 -16.68 20.52
C SER A 242 8.31 -17.33 21.59
N ALA A 243 8.90 -18.49 21.29
CA ALA A 243 9.84 -19.14 22.18
C ALA A 243 11.12 -18.28 22.40
N ASP A 244 11.65 -17.68 21.31
CA ASP A 244 12.82 -16.81 21.37
C ASP A 244 12.56 -15.54 22.21
N ILE A 245 11.45 -14.84 21.96
CA ILE A 245 11.08 -13.61 22.70
C ILE A 245 10.83 -13.92 24.18
N ARG A 246 10.12 -15.02 24.50
CA ARG A 246 9.88 -15.45 25.89
C ARG A 246 11.20 -15.69 26.63
N LYS A 247 12.10 -16.44 26.02
CA LYS A 247 13.41 -16.75 26.61
C LYS A 247 14.25 -15.49 26.86
N LYS A 248 14.25 -14.53 25.92
CA LYS A 248 15.04 -13.30 26.02
C LYS A 248 14.49 -12.29 27.01
N LEU A 249 13.16 -12.18 27.11
CA LEU A 249 12.51 -11.24 28.02
C LEU A 249 12.13 -11.86 29.37
N ASN A 250 12.53 -13.12 29.63
CA ASN A 250 12.17 -13.87 30.85
C ASN A 250 10.67 -13.74 31.20
N LEU A 251 9.79 -13.84 30.17
CA LEU A 251 8.36 -13.79 30.39
C LEU A 251 7.91 -15.09 31.07
N ASP A 252 7.19 -14.97 32.21
CA ASP A 252 6.75 -16.09 33.03
C ASP A 252 6.05 -17.18 32.20
N ASP A 253 6.62 -18.38 32.16
CA ASP A 253 6.15 -19.51 31.35
C ASP A 253 4.77 -20.00 31.77
N LYS A 254 4.36 -19.80 33.03
CA LYS A 254 3.10 -20.29 33.59
C LYS A 254 1.83 -19.86 32.85
N PHE A 255 1.83 -18.68 32.22
CA PHE A 255 0.71 -18.18 31.43
C PHE A 255 0.66 -18.73 30.00
N TYR A 256 1.79 -19.19 29.49
CA TYR A 256 1.95 -19.61 28.09
C TYR A 256 1.89 -21.13 27.91
N GLU A 257 2.13 -21.91 28.97
CA GLU A 257 2.12 -23.38 28.92
C GLU A 257 0.70 -23.96 28.80
N ARG A 258 -0.31 -23.33 29.37
CA ARG A 258 -1.69 -23.80 29.29
C ARG A 258 -2.26 -23.84 27.88
N GLU A 259 -2.01 -22.82 27.06
CA GLU A 259 -2.49 -22.79 25.69
C GLU A 259 -1.74 -23.76 24.75
N PHE A 260 -0.46 -24.04 25.02
CA PHE A 260 0.30 -25.03 24.24
C PHE A 260 -0.21 -26.46 24.43
N LEU A 261 -0.76 -26.77 25.60
CA LEU A 261 -1.37 -28.08 25.88
C LEU A 261 -2.74 -28.21 25.20
N GLU A 262 -3.53 -27.16 25.18
CA GLU A 262 -4.88 -27.15 24.55
C GLU A 262 -4.82 -27.18 23.00
N GLU A 263 -3.82 -26.56 22.38
CA GLU A 263 -3.61 -26.63 20.92
C GLU A 263 -3.05 -27.99 20.45
N ARG A 264 -2.46 -28.81 21.32
CA ARG A 264 -1.99 -30.18 21.02
C ARG A 264 -3.07 -31.23 21.13
N ILE A 265 -4.16 -30.93 21.78
CA ILE A 265 -5.29 -31.86 22.05
C ILE A 265 -6.43 -31.66 21.00
N LYS A 266 -6.40 -30.59 20.22
CA LYS A 266 -7.28 -30.36 19.07
C LYS A 266 -6.56 -30.61 17.74
#